data_79f0163fa589497ba8a58b3b54397354
#
_entry.id   79f0163fa589497ba8a58b3b54397354
#
_cell.length_a   1.000
_cell.length_b   1.000
_cell.length_c   1.000
_cell.angle_alpha   90.00
_cell.angle_beta   90.00
_cell.angle_gamma   90.00
#
_symmetry.space_group_name_H-M   'P 1'
#
loop_
_entity.id
_entity.type
_entity.pdbx_description
1 polymer ?
#
loop_
_entity_poly.entity_id
_entity_poly.type
_entity_poly.pdbx_seq_one_letter_code
_entity_poly.pdbx_strand_id
1 'polypeptide(L)'
;MHPTVNIAVRAARAAGDVILRYHNQVDLLTIENKSLNDFVSEVDKTAEKAIINEIKKAFPKHSILAEESGKTLGDDNFLWIIDPLDGTTNFLHGFPQYAVSIALLEKGVTTHAVIYDPFKEELFTSSKGEGAYLNDERMRVTMSLGLKDTLIGTGFPFKQPQHLDCYLETFKAIHPHVSGIRRAGAAALDLAYLAAGRLDGFWEIGLNSWDIAAGSLMVKEAGGFI
;
A
#
# COMPACT_ATOMS: atom_id res chain seq x y z
N MET A 1 -7.73 -19.26 -2.45
CA MET A 1 -7.96 -17.81 -2.21
C MET A 1 -9.40 -17.58 -1.75
N HIS A 2 -9.60 -16.78 -0.69
CA HIS A 2 -10.93 -16.48 -0.15
C HIS A 2 -11.81 -15.73 -1.19
N PRO A 3 -13.13 -16.00 -1.29
CA PRO A 3 -13.98 -15.32 -2.29
C PRO A 3 -13.94 -13.79 -2.24
N THR A 4 -13.87 -13.22 -1.03
CA THR A 4 -13.73 -11.76 -0.84
C THR A 4 -12.41 -11.22 -1.41
N VAL A 5 -11.31 -11.97 -1.24
CA VAL A 5 -10.00 -11.58 -1.83
C VAL A 5 -10.07 -11.60 -3.35
N ASN A 6 -10.81 -12.54 -3.96
CA ASN A 6 -11.00 -12.55 -5.42
C ASN A 6 -11.69 -11.28 -5.94
N ILE A 7 -12.64 -10.71 -5.17
CA ILE A 7 -13.27 -9.43 -5.52
C ILE A 7 -12.25 -8.28 -5.40
N ALA A 8 -11.47 -8.25 -4.32
CA ALA A 8 -10.43 -7.24 -4.14
C ALA A 8 -9.34 -7.33 -5.23
N VAL A 9 -8.95 -8.53 -5.64
CA VAL A 9 -8.00 -8.76 -6.75
C VAL A 9 -8.55 -8.23 -8.07
N ARG A 10 -9.83 -8.50 -8.39
CA ARG A 10 -10.46 -7.94 -9.60
C ARG A 10 -10.49 -6.42 -9.56
N ALA A 11 -10.81 -5.85 -8.39
CA ALA A 11 -10.82 -4.41 -8.18
C ALA A 11 -9.41 -3.81 -8.36
N ALA A 12 -8.39 -4.43 -7.76
CA ALA A 12 -6.99 -3.99 -7.89
C ALA A 12 -6.49 -4.07 -9.35
N ARG A 13 -6.82 -5.15 -10.07
CA ARG A 13 -6.47 -5.28 -11.50
C ARG A 13 -7.18 -4.23 -12.36
N ALA A 14 -8.47 -3.96 -12.12
CA ALA A 14 -9.20 -2.93 -12.84
C ALA A 14 -8.58 -1.53 -12.65
N ALA A 15 -8.09 -1.22 -11.44
CA ALA A 15 -7.32 0.00 -11.18
C ALA A 15 -5.95 -0.04 -11.86
N GLY A 16 -5.25 -1.16 -11.79
CA GLY A 16 -3.96 -1.37 -12.47
C GLY A 16 -4.04 -1.14 -13.98
N ASP A 17 -5.12 -1.61 -14.62
CA ASP A 17 -5.37 -1.36 -16.05
C ASP A 17 -5.54 0.13 -16.35
N VAL A 18 -6.17 0.89 -15.44
CA VAL A 18 -6.26 2.35 -15.55
C VAL A 18 -4.87 2.97 -15.45
N ILE A 19 -4.11 2.64 -14.40
CA ILE A 19 -2.77 3.17 -14.14
C ILE A 19 -1.84 2.93 -15.33
N LEU A 20 -1.81 1.70 -15.87
CA LEU A 20 -0.93 1.33 -16.98
C LEU A 20 -1.24 2.06 -18.29
N ARG A 21 -2.51 2.41 -18.55
CA ARG A 21 -2.87 3.22 -19.73
C ARG A 21 -2.19 4.58 -19.75
N TYR A 22 -1.99 5.17 -18.56
CA TYR A 22 -1.40 6.49 -18.41
C TYR A 22 0.11 6.46 -18.14
N HIS A 23 0.70 5.29 -17.89
CA HIS A 23 2.11 5.15 -17.49
C HIS A 23 3.08 5.83 -18.48
N ASN A 24 2.80 5.78 -19.78
CA ASN A 24 3.62 6.41 -20.84
C ASN A 24 3.06 7.76 -21.31
N GLN A 25 2.07 8.33 -20.61
CA GLN A 25 1.37 9.55 -20.99
C GLN A 25 1.29 10.55 -19.84
N VAL A 26 2.20 10.45 -18.89
CA VAL A 26 2.20 11.26 -17.66
C VAL A 26 2.22 12.77 -17.96
N ASP A 27 2.93 13.18 -19.00
CA ASP A 27 3.03 14.59 -19.44
C ASP A 27 1.68 15.19 -19.88
N LEU A 28 0.68 14.35 -20.15
CA LEU A 28 -0.67 14.78 -20.60
C LEU A 28 -1.67 14.86 -19.42
N LEU A 29 -1.26 14.48 -18.23
CA LEU A 29 -2.17 14.43 -17.08
C LEU A 29 -2.41 15.79 -16.46
N THR A 30 -3.65 16.01 -16.01
CA THR A 30 -3.98 17.12 -15.12
C THR A 30 -3.57 16.74 -13.70
N ILE A 31 -2.62 17.50 -13.14
CA ILE A 31 -2.12 17.29 -11.77
C ILE A 31 -2.70 18.38 -10.89
N GLU A 32 -3.29 17.98 -9.76
CA GLU A 32 -3.79 18.86 -8.72
C GLU A 32 -2.92 18.71 -7.47
N ASN A 33 -2.63 19.81 -6.77
CA ASN A 33 -2.00 19.78 -5.46
C ASN A 33 -3.08 19.70 -4.37
N LYS A 34 -3.11 18.64 -3.57
CA LYS A 34 -3.96 18.55 -2.37
C LYS A 34 -3.40 19.41 -1.24
N SER A 35 -2.06 19.36 -1.06
CA SER A 35 -1.30 20.11 -0.07
C SER A 35 0.17 20.19 -0.46
N LEU A 36 1.05 20.72 0.41
CA LEU A 36 2.50 20.74 0.17
C LEU A 36 3.03 19.29 -0.04
N ASN A 37 3.60 19.01 -1.22
CA ASN A 37 4.13 17.72 -1.61
C ASN A 37 3.10 16.57 -1.62
N ASP A 38 1.82 16.90 -1.79
CA ASP A 38 0.72 15.93 -1.86
C ASP A 38 -0.04 16.13 -3.17
N PHE A 39 0.17 15.23 -4.12
CA PHE A 39 -0.34 15.32 -5.48
C PHE A 39 -1.47 14.32 -5.70
N VAL A 40 -2.40 14.69 -6.56
CA VAL A 40 -3.42 13.80 -7.10
C VAL A 40 -3.53 14.04 -8.60
N SER A 41 -3.73 12.99 -9.33
CA SER A 41 -3.97 13.04 -10.75
C SER A 41 -5.36 12.53 -11.11
N GLU A 42 -5.77 12.74 -12.35
CA GLU A 42 -6.97 12.13 -12.91
C GLU A 42 -6.91 10.59 -12.83
N VAL A 43 -5.70 10.03 -12.82
CA VAL A 43 -5.46 8.58 -12.73
C VAL A 43 -5.89 8.04 -11.38
N ASP A 44 -5.50 8.70 -10.27
CA ASP A 44 -5.90 8.30 -8.90
C ASP A 44 -7.42 8.24 -8.78
N LYS A 45 -8.10 9.33 -9.17
CA LYS A 45 -9.57 9.43 -9.13
C LYS A 45 -10.27 8.38 -10.01
N THR A 46 -9.70 8.06 -11.17
CA THR A 46 -10.27 7.07 -12.11
C THR A 46 -10.03 5.64 -11.63
N ALA A 47 -8.84 5.36 -11.11
CA ALA A 47 -8.49 4.07 -10.49
C ALA A 47 -9.37 3.80 -9.26
N GLU A 48 -9.57 4.81 -8.39
CA GLU A 48 -10.47 4.69 -7.24
C GLU A 48 -11.90 4.33 -7.65
N LYS A 49 -12.44 5.02 -8.66
CA LYS A 49 -13.78 4.70 -9.20
C LYS A 49 -13.87 3.28 -9.71
N ALA A 50 -12.83 2.77 -10.37
CA ALA A 50 -12.80 1.39 -10.86
C ALA A 50 -12.84 0.39 -9.69
N ILE A 51 -12.06 0.63 -8.61
CA ILE A 51 -12.07 -0.20 -7.40
C ILE A 51 -13.45 -0.19 -6.74
N ILE A 52 -14.00 1.01 -6.48
CA ILE A 52 -15.29 1.18 -5.80
C ILE A 52 -16.39 0.47 -6.60
N ASN A 53 -16.40 0.58 -7.92
CA ASN A 53 -17.39 -0.07 -8.77
C ASN A 53 -17.34 -1.60 -8.64
N GLU A 54 -16.14 -2.22 -8.68
CA GLU A 54 -16.01 -3.68 -8.53
C GLU A 54 -16.44 -4.15 -7.13
N ILE A 55 -16.07 -3.42 -6.08
CA ILE A 55 -16.47 -3.74 -4.71
C ILE A 55 -18.00 -3.60 -4.55
N LYS A 56 -18.59 -2.49 -4.99
CA LYS A 56 -20.03 -2.25 -4.83
C LYS A 56 -20.92 -3.18 -5.64
N LYS A 57 -20.46 -3.72 -6.77
CA LYS A 57 -21.17 -4.79 -7.49
C LYS A 57 -21.36 -6.04 -6.63
N ALA A 58 -20.34 -6.42 -5.85
CA ALA A 58 -20.39 -7.62 -5.01
C ALA A 58 -20.95 -7.31 -3.60
N PHE A 59 -20.62 -6.15 -3.05
CA PHE A 59 -20.92 -5.74 -1.67
C PHE A 59 -21.55 -4.33 -1.63
N PRO A 60 -22.79 -4.15 -2.14
CA PRO A 60 -23.40 -2.82 -2.29
C PRO A 60 -23.62 -2.08 -0.98
N LYS A 61 -23.69 -2.80 0.15
CA LYS A 61 -23.98 -2.23 1.48
C LYS A 61 -22.75 -1.97 2.33
N HIS A 62 -21.55 -2.41 1.93
CA HIS A 62 -20.33 -2.19 2.72
C HIS A 62 -19.92 -0.73 2.72
N SER A 63 -19.36 -0.25 3.83
CA SER A 63 -18.72 1.06 3.93
C SER A 63 -17.38 1.08 3.18
N ILE A 64 -16.98 2.24 2.70
CA ILE A 64 -15.69 2.44 2.02
C ILE A 64 -15.03 3.68 2.61
N LEU A 65 -13.74 3.58 2.90
CA LEU A 65 -12.83 4.69 3.16
C LEU A 65 -11.76 4.68 2.09
N ALA A 66 -11.78 5.66 1.21
CA ALA A 66 -10.83 5.79 0.12
C ALA A 66 -10.07 7.11 0.22
N GLU A 67 -8.85 7.14 -0.30
CA GLU A 67 -7.97 8.30 -0.18
C GLU A 67 -8.55 9.54 -0.86
N GLU A 68 -9.12 9.38 -2.07
CA GLU A 68 -9.55 10.51 -2.89
C GLU A 68 -10.95 10.98 -2.56
N SER A 69 -11.90 10.07 -2.40
CA SER A 69 -13.32 10.40 -2.15
C SER A 69 -13.71 10.40 -0.68
N GLY A 70 -12.82 9.97 0.22
CA GLY A 70 -13.09 9.88 1.64
C GLY A 70 -14.05 8.75 2.01
N LYS A 71 -14.85 8.93 3.07
CA LYS A 71 -15.71 7.88 3.62
C LYS A 71 -17.09 7.89 2.96
N THR A 72 -17.47 6.74 2.39
CA THR A 72 -18.85 6.43 1.96
C THR A 72 -19.50 5.51 2.99
N LEU A 73 -20.61 5.94 3.56
CA LEU A 73 -21.33 5.21 4.60
C LEU A 73 -22.11 4.01 4.03
N GLY A 74 -22.14 2.93 4.82
CA GLY A 74 -22.85 1.68 4.57
C GLY A 74 -22.97 0.89 5.87
N ASP A 75 -22.80 -0.43 5.82
CA ASP A 75 -22.67 -1.28 7.01
C ASP A 75 -21.24 -1.16 7.57
N ASP A 76 -21.08 -0.48 8.69
CA ASP A 76 -19.78 -0.23 9.33
C ASP A 76 -19.15 -1.50 9.93
N ASN A 77 -19.85 -2.64 9.97
CA ASN A 77 -19.21 -3.92 10.27
C ASN A 77 -18.25 -4.36 9.17
N PHE A 78 -18.40 -3.82 7.94
CA PHE A 78 -17.56 -4.11 6.79
C PHE A 78 -17.06 -2.81 6.17
N LEU A 79 -15.80 -2.49 6.42
CA LEU A 79 -15.15 -1.28 5.91
C LEU A 79 -14.01 -1.63 4.96
N TRP A 80 -14.16 -1.26 3.70
CA TRP A 80 -13.04 -1.27 2.75
C TRP A 80 -12.18 -0.03 2.92
N ILE A 81 -10.87 -0.22 3.01
CA ILE A 81 -9.88 0.86 3.03
C ILE A 81 -9.07 0.76 1.74
N ILE A 82 -8.99 1.87 1.00
CA ILE A 82 -8.50 1.89 -0.38
C ILE A 82 -7.49 3.03 -0.56
N ASP A 83 -6.33 2.70 -1.08
CA ASP A 83 -5.42 3.61 -1.76
C ASP A 83 -5.38 3.20 -3.25
N PRO A 84 -5.88 4.05 -4.16
CA PRO A 84 -5.93 3.72 -5.59
C PRO A 84 -4.57 3.74 -6.26
N LEU A 85 -3.60 4.52 -5.74
CA LEU A 85 -2.27 4.71 -6.31
C LEU A 85 -1.27 5.17 -5.25
N ASP A 86 -0.88 4.27 -4.33
CA ASP A 86 0.25 4.53 -3.44
C ASP A 86 1.53 4.76 -4.25
N GLY A 87 2.19 5.89 -4.01
CA GLY A 87 3.34 6.33 -4.79
C GLY A 87 2.98 7.23 -5.98
N THR A 88 1.94 8.06 -5.88
CA THR A 88 1.53 9.04 -6.92
C THR A 88 2.70 9.87 -7.43
N THR A 89 3.56 10.37 -6.55
CA THR A 89 4.76 11.13 -6.95
C THR A 89 5.69 10.30 -7.85
N ASN A 90 5.93 9.04 -7.50
CA ASN A 90 6.74 8.13 -8.32
C ASN A 90 6.10 7.93 -9.70
N PHE A 91 4.79 7.68 -9.73
CA PHE A 91 4.04 7.52 -10.98
C PHE A 91 4.17 8.75 -11.87
N LEU A 92 3.97 9.96 -11.32
CA LEU A 92 4.07 11.23 -12.05
C LEU A 92 5.48 11.51 -12.61
N HIS A 93 6.51 10.92 -12.03
CA HIS A 93 7.88 11.00 -12.52
C HIS A 93 8.32 9.80 -13.37
N GLY A 94 7.40 8.90 -13.72
CA GLY A 94 7.72 7.68 -14.50
C GLY A 94 8.62 6.70 -13.73
N PHE A 95 8.72 6.84 -12.39
CA PHE A 95 9.48 5.94 -11.55
C PHE A 95 8.61 4.72 -11.16
N PRO A 96 8.94 3.48 -11.61
CA PRO A 96 8.03 2.34 -11.54
C PRO A 96 8.01 1.69 -10.14
N GLN A 97 7.59 2.47 -9.15
CA GLN A 97 7.45 2.05 -7.75
C GLN A 97 6.16 2.66 -7.18
N TYR A 98 5.05 2.01 -7.47
CA TYR A 98 3.70 2.39 -7.05
C TYR A 98 2.78 1.17 -7.05
N ALA A 99 1.70 1.23 -6.28
CA ALA A 99 0.76 0.11 -6.17
C ALA A 99 -0.67 0.56 -5.85
N VAL A 100 -1.61 -0.34 -6.09
CA VAL A 100 -2.97 -0.30 -5.55
C VAL A 100 -2.99 -1.02 -4.21
N SER A 101 -3.56 -0.43 -3.16
CA SER A 101 -3.71 -1.02 -1.84
C SER A 101 -5.19 -1.11 -1.45
N ILE A 102 -5.66 -2.31 -1.11
CA ILE A 102 -7.06 -2.58 -0.73
C ILE A 102 -7.07 -3.47 0.51
N ALA A 103 -7.78 -3.05 1.56
CA ALA A 103 -8.02 -3.85 2.76
C ALA A 103 -9.51 -3.92 3.09
N LEU A 104 -9.97 -5.04 3.64
CA LEU A 104 -11.27 -5.16 4.25
C LEU A 104 -11.12 -5.31 5.76
N LEU A 105 -11.79 -4.45 6.51
CA LEU A 105 -11.98 -4.59 7.95
C LEU A 105 -13.37 -5.17 8.20
N GLU A 106 -13.41 -6.21 9.04
CA GLU A 106 -14.65 -6.76 9.60
C GLU A 106 -14.69 -6.46 11.08
N LYS A 107 -15.70 -5.70 11.51
CA LYS A 107 -15.85 -5.26 12.90
C LYS A 107 -14.58 -4.60 13.47
N GLY A 108 -13.93 -3.77 12.65
CA GLY A 108 -12.72 -3.04 13.02
C GLY A 108 -11.40 -3.85 12.97
N VAL A 109 -11.44 -5.10 12.53
CA VAL A 109 -10.25 -5.96 12.38
C VAL A 109 -9.98 -6.19 10.90
N THR A 110 -8.77 -5.95 10.43
CA THR A 110 -8.37 -6.25 9.04
C THR A 110 -8.38 -7.76 8.83
N THR A 111 -9.21 -8.24 7.88
CA THR A 111 -9.40 -9.67 7.58
C THR A 111 -8.88 -10.07 6.21
N HIS A 112 -8.91 -9.17 5.24
CA HIS A 112 -8.43 -9.43 3.89
C HIS A 112 -7.64 -8.25 3.35
N ALA A 113 -6.61 -8.53 2.56
CA ALA A 113 -5.74 -7.53 1.98
C ALA A 113 -5.27 -7.90 0.58
N VAL A 114 -5.15 -6.90 -0.28
CA VAL A 114 -4.55 -6.98 -1.60
C VAL A 114 -3.67 -5.76 -1.81
N ILE A 115 -2.42 -5.98 -2.24
CA ILE A 115 -1.54 -4.95 -2.80
C ILE A 115 -1.14 -5.42 -4.19
N TYR A 116 -1.26 -4.56 -5.19
CA TYR A 116 -0.95 -4.91 -6.56
C TYR A 116 -0.04 -3.86 -7.21
N ASP A 117 1.17 -4.27 -7.56
CA ASP A 117 2.07 -3.51 -8.43
C ASP A 117 1.74 -3.85 -9.89
N PRO A 118 1.06 -2.96 -10.63
CA PRO A 118 0.65 -3.27 -11.99
C PRO A 118 1.80 -3.28 -12.98
N PHE A 119 2.89 -2.56 -12.69
CA PHE A 119 4.05 -2.48 -13.58
C PHE A 119 4.90 -3.75 -13.55
N LYS A 120 5.08 -4.33 -12.35
CA LYS A 120 5.82 -5.59 -12.17
C LYS A 120 4.94 -6.83 -12.24
N GLU A 121 3.62 -6.65 -12.32
CA GLU A 121 2.63 -7.74 -12.21
C GLU A 121 2.78 -8.56 -10.91
N GLU A 122 3.14 -7.89 -9.82
CA GLU A 122 3.25 -8.50 -8.51
C GLU A 122 1.95 -8.32 -7.73
N LEU A 123 1.26 -9.44 -7.49
CA LEU A 123 0.01 -9.49 -6.74
C LEU A 123 0.25 -10.07 -5.35
N PHE A 124 0.18 -9.23 -4.33
CA PHE A 124 0.27 -9.62 -2.93
C PHE A 124 -1.14 -9.77 -2.37
N THR A 125 -1.41 -10.90 -1.72
CA THR A 125 -2.71 -11.20 -1.13
C THR A 125 -2.57 -11.77 0.27
N SER A 126 -3.53 -11.48 1.15
CA SER A 126 -3.56 -12.07 2.49
C SER A 126 -4.97 -12.18 3.02
N SER A 127 -5.21 -13.22 3.82
CA SER A 127 -6.40 -13.37 4.67
C SER A 127 -5.96 -13.72 6.07
N LYS A 128 -6.65 -13.16 7.06
CA LYS A 128 -6.35 -13.41 8.47
C LYS A 128 -6.42 -14.89 8.81
N GLY A 129 -5.32 -15.45 9.32
CA GLY A 129 -5.17 -16.86 9.67
C GLY A 129 -4.86 -17.79 8.48
N GLU A 130 -4.81 -17.27 7.24
CA GLU A 130 -4.53 -18.10 6.05
C GLU A 130 -3.13 -17.86 5.46
N GLY A 131 -2.41 -16.82 5.97
CA GLY A 131 -1.09 -16.44 5.51
C GLY A 131 -1.10 -15.35 4.44
N ALA A 132 0.08 -15.01 3.94
CA ALA A 132 0.32 -14.03 2.89
C ALA A 132 0.99 -14.66 1.67
N TYR A 133 0.66 -14.18 0.47
CA TYR A 133 1.08 -14.76 -0.80
C TYR A 133 1.48 -13.69 -1.81
N LEU A 134 2.51 -13.96 -2.60
CA LEU A 134 2.92 -13.22 -3.80
C LEU A 134 2.71 -14.12 -5.02
N ASN A 135 1.84 -13.71 -5.96
CA ASN A 135 1.52 -14.48 -7.17
C ASN A 135 1.25 -15.98 -6.84
N ASP A 136 0.41 -16.21 -5.81
CA ASP A 136 0.04 -17.53 -5.27
C ASP A 136 1.16 -18.29 -4.52
N GLU A 137 2.39 -17.78 -4.48
CA GLU A 137 3.49 -18.34 -3.67
C GLU A 137 3.46 -17.77 -2.25
N ARG A 138 3.57 -18.66 -1.25
CA ARG A 138 3.49 -18.26 0.16
C ARG A 138 4.68 -17.42 0.59
N MET A 139 4.41 -16.23 1.12
CA MET A 139 5.43 -15.31 1.67
C MET A 139 5.79 -15.64 3.12
N ARG A 140 7.00 -15.25 3.51
CA ARG A 140 7.50 -15.21 4.88
C ARG A 140 8.45 -14.02 5.04
N VAL A 141 8.38 -13.36 6.20
CA VAL A 141 9.39 -12.39 6.60
C VAL A 141 10.74 -13.08 6.77
N THR A 142 11.82 -12.31 6.71
CA THR A 142 13.16 -12.79 7.03
C THR A 142 13.27 -13.20 8.51
N MET A 143 14.23 -14.04 8.83
CA MET A 143 14.52 -14.51 10.20
C MET A 143 15.69 -13.73 10.82
N SER A 144 15.89 -12.47 10.44
CA SER A 144 16.97 -11.64 10.98
C SER A 144 16.80 -11.39 12.48
N LEU A 145 17.88 -11.59 13.25
CA LEU A 145 17.92 -11.40 14.69
C LEU A 145 18.71 -10.12 15.06
N GLY A 146 18.32 -8.99 14.50
CA GLY A 146 18.97 -7.70 14.76
C GLY A 146 19.18 -6.90 13.48
N LEU A 147 19.95 -5.82 13.53
CA LEU A 147 20.14 -4.91 12.41
C LEU A 147 21.29 -5.26 11.48
N LYS A 148 22.23 -6.09 11.94
CA LYS A 148 23.39 -6.45 11.11
C LYS A 148 22.95 -7.20 9.85
N ASP A 149 23.53 -6.83 8.73
CA ASP A 149 23.30 -7.43 7.40
C ASP A 149 21.85 -7.27 6.88
N THR A 150 21.09 -6.31 7.44
CA THR A 150 19.69 -6.07 7.08
C THR A 150 19.52 -4.97 6.03
N LEU A 151 18.42 -5.05 5.27
CA LEU A 151 17.95 -4.04 4.34
C LEU A 151 16.64 -3.43 4.87
N ILE A 152 16.65 -2.14 5.16
CA ILE A 152 15.55 -1.45 5.81
C ILE A 152 14.85 -0.50 4.85
N GLY A 153 13.52 -0.55 4.79
CA GLY A 153 12.69 0.42 4.09
C GLY A 153 12.35 1.62 4.96
N THR A 154 12.11 2.79 4.35
CA THR A 154 11.68 4.01 5.06
C THR A 154 10.98 5.00 4.15
N GLY A 155 10.21 5.92 4.74
CA GLY A 155 9.70 7.13 4.10
C GLY A 155 10.05 8.39 4.87
N PHE A 156 10.16 9.52 4.17
CA PHE A 156 10.37 10.83 4.81
C PHE A 156 9.03 11.47 5.19
N PRO A 157 8.96 12.22 6.31
CA PRO A 157 7.74 12.88 6.74
C PRO A 157 7.43 14.16 5.94
N PHE A 158 7.31 14.08 4.60
CA PHE A 158 7.10 15.23 3.72
C PHE A 158 5.83 16.02 4.05
N LYS A 159 4.76 15.32 4.41
CA LYS A 159 3.47 15.93 4.78
C LYS A 159 3.47 16.48 6.22
N GLN A 160 4.46 16.11 7.02
CA GLN A 160 4.57 16.44 8.45
C GLN A 160 5.99 16.89 8.82
N PRO A 161 6.47 18.07 8.32
CA PRO A 161 7.84 18.51 8.46
C PRO A 161 8.29 18.70 9.91
N GLN A 162 7.36 18.88 10.86
CA GLN A 162 7.63 18.93 12.29
C GLN A 162 8.28 17.65 12.84
N HIS A 163 8.17 16.51 12.15
CA HIS A 163 8.77 15.23 12.53
C HIS A 163 10.15 14.98 11.89
N LEU A 164 10.65 15.91 11.09
CA LEU A 164 11.91 15.71 10.34
C LEU A 164 13.11 15.46 11.26
N ASP A 165 13.24 16.22 12.33
CA ASP A 165 14.36 16.06 13.27
C ASP A 165 14.32 14.69 13.96
N CYS A 166 13.15 14.26 14.42
CA CYS A 166 12.95 12.93 15.01
C CYS A 166 13.27 11.83 14.00
N TYR A 167 12.85 11.99 12.75
CA TYR A 167 13.16 11.06 11.66
C TYR A 167 14.68 10.98 11.43
N LEU A 168 15.37 12.12 11.35
CA LEU A 168 16.82 12.17 11.12
C LEU A 168 17.62 11.53 12.27
N GLU A 169 17.19 11.71 13.52
CA GLU A 169 17.82 11.05 14.67
C GLU A 169 17.62 9.52 14.60
N THR A 170 16.42 9.05 14.20
CA THR A 170 16.16 7.62 13.98
C THR A 170 17.04 7.08 12.85
N PHE A 171 17.13 7.81 11.74
CA PHE A 171 18.00 7.44 10.62
C PHE A 171 19.47 7.33 11.03
N LYS A 172 19.99 8.32 11.76
CA LYS A 172 21.38 8.31 12.28
C LYS A 172 21.64 7.12 13.20
N ALA A 173 20.66 6.75 14.03
CA ALA A 173 20.79 5.64 14.95
C ALA A 173 20.79 4.27 14.23
N ILE A 174 20.01 4.11 13.16
CA ILE A 174 19.89 2.85 12.42
C ILE A 174 21.02 2.69 11.40
N HIS A 175 21.37 3.75 10.66
CA HIS A 175 22.25 3.72 9.50
C HIS A 175 23.58 2.97 9.71
N PRO A 176 24.34 3.13 10.83
CA PRO A 176 25.62 2.46 11.00
C PRO A 176 25.51 0.94 11.27
N HIS A 177 24.31 0.42 11.48
CA HIS A 177 24.08 -0.96 11.91
C HIS A 177 23.46 -1.85 10.81
N VAL A 178 23.08 -1.29 9.67
CA VAL A 178 22.39 -2.01 8.58
C VAL A 178 23.22 -2.07 7.31
N SER A 179 22.94 -3.03 6.43
CA SER A 179 23.61 -3.13 5.13
C SER A 179 23.12 -2.08 4.13
N GLY A 180 21.95 -1.54 4.34
CA GLY A 180 21.42 -0.47 3.50
C GLY A 180 20.02 -0.02 3.88
N ILE A 181 19.68 1.18 3.42
CA ILE A 181 18.34 1.76 3.60
C ILE A 181 17.76 2.06 2.23
N ARG A 182 16.47 1.81 2.06
CA ARG A 182 15.70 2.11 0.84
C ARG A 182 14.59 3.10 1.16
N ARG A 183 14.56 4.19 0.41
CA ARG A 183 13.46 5.16 0.40
C ARG A 183 12.77 5.05 -0.96
N ALA A 184 11.96 4.00 -1.11
CA ALA A 184 11.37 3.67 -2.39
C ALA A 184 10.15 4.54 -2.74
N GLY A 185 9.37 4.99 -1.74
CA GLY A 185 8.33 6.00 -1.90
C GLY A 185 6.94 5.46 -2.23
N ALA A 186 6.67 4.21 -1.85
CA ALA A 186 5.37 3.58 -1.88
C ALA A 186 5.26 2.67 -0.63
N ALA A 187 4.61 3.16 0.42
CA ALA A 187 4.58 2.51 1.72
C ALA A 187 3.90 1.14 1.69
N ALA A 188 2.85 0.99 0.88
CA ALA A 188 2.17 -0.29 0.67
C ALA A 188 3.14 -1.34 0.09
N LEU A 189 3.97 -0.97 -0.90
CA LEU A 189 4.98 -1.88 -1.47
C LEU A 189 6.11 -2.16 -0.47
N ASP A 190 6.55 -1.18 0.32
CA ASP A 190 7.56 -1.41 1.34
C ASP A 190 7.10 -2.45 2.36
N LEU A 191 5.84 -2.38 2.81
CA LEU A 191 5.22 -3.39 3.68
C LEU A 191 5.02 -4.75 2.99
N ALA A 192 4.63 -4.77 1.72
CA ALA A 192 4.52 -5.99 0.94
C ALA A 192 5.88 -6.67 0.75
N TYR A 193 6.94 -5.89 0.51
CA TYR A 193 8.31 -6.39 0.40
C TYR A 193 8.85 -6.87 1.74
N LEU A 194 8.49 -6.22 2.84
CA LEU A 194 8.79 -6.74 4.18
C LEU A 194 8.12 -8.10 4.41
N ALA A 195 6.84 -8.24 4.07
CA ALA A 195 6.12 -9.52 4.17
C ALA A 195 6.71 -10.62 3.28
N ALA A 196 7.29 -10.24 2.13
CA ALA A 196 7.93 -11.16 1.19
C ALA A 196 9.42 -11.46 1.53
N GLY A 197 9.96 -10.89 2.62
CA GLY A 197 11.36 -11.08 3.03
C GLY A 197 12.37 -10.37 2.11
N ARG A 198 11.93 -9.38 1.33
CA ARG A 198 12.82 -8.52 0.51
C ARG A 198 13.40 -7.36 1.31
N LEU A 199 12.70 -6.97 2.38
CA LEU A 199 13.16 -6.04 3.42
C LEU A 199 13.11 -6.76 4.77
N ASP A 200 13.97 -6.34 5.69
CA ASP A 200 14.05 -6.87 7.05
C ASP A 200 13.33 -6.01 8.08
N GLY A 201 13.09 -4.76 7.76
CA GLY A 201 12.37 -3.80 8.59
C GLY A 201 11.88 -2.62 7.77
N PHE A 202 10.92 -1.89 8.34
CA PHE A 202 10.37 -0.67 7.76
C PHE A 202 9.96 0.30 8.87
N TRP A 203 10.24 1.59 8.65
CA TRP A 203 9.68 2.65 9.48
C TRP A 203 9.32 3.87 8.66
N GLU A 204 8.20 4.48 8.96
CA GLU A 204 7.77 5.75 8.38
C GLU A 204 6.88 6.51 9.39
N ILE A 205 6.89 7.83 9.35
CA ILE A 205 6.11 8.69 10.24
C ILE A 205 5.03 9.40 9.43
N GLY A 206 3.79 9.36 9.93
CA GLY A 206 2.69 10.14 9.37
C GLY A 206 1.90 9.46 8.27
N LEU A 207 1.94 8.13 8.20
CA LEU A 207 1.12 7.34 7.29
C LEU A 207 -0.36 7.36 7.68
N ASN A 208 -1.22 7.27 6.68
CA ASN A 208 -2.66 7.13 6.83
C ASN A 208 -3.08 5.65 6.89
N SER A 209 -4.34 5.40 7.20
CA SER A 209 -4.86 4.04 7.27
C SER A 209 -4.82 3.30 5.93
N TRP A 210 -4.99 3.98 4.80
CA TRP A 210 -4.95 3.38 3.48
C TRP A 210 -3.54 2.95 3.06
N ASP A 211 -2.50 3.66 3.51
CA ASP A 211 -1.09 3.31 3.27
C ASP A 211 -0.72 1.98 3.96
N ILE A 212 -1.30 1.69 5.14
CA ILE A 212 -0.80 0.63 6.03
C ILE A 212 -1.76 -0.55 6.24
N ALA A 213 -3.07 -0.39 6.04
CA ALA A 213 -4.05 -1.41 6.45
C ALA A 213 -3.81 -2.77 5.77
N ALA A 214 -3.55 -2.78 4.47
CA ALA A 214 -3.28 -4.00 3.72
C ALA A 214 -1.91 -4.60 4.09
N GLY A 215 -0.86 -3.80 4.05
CA GLY A 215 0.50 -4.24 4.33
C GLY A 215 0.67 -4.76 5.75
N SER A 216 0.00 -4.14 6.74
CA SER A 216 0.03 -4.59 8.14
C SER A 216 -0.52 -6.01 8.31
N LEU A 217 -1.60 -6.37 7.62
CA LEU A 217 -2.10 -7.74 7.64
C LEU A 217 -1.08 -8.69 6.99
N MET A 218 -0.53 -8.32 5.84
CA MET A 218 0.44 -9.16 5.12
C MET A 218 1.67 -9.46 5.96
N VAL A 219 2.23 -8.45 6.63
CA VAL A 219 3.41 -8.63 7.51
C VAL A 219 3.08 -9.60 8.66
N LYS A 220 1.93 -9.44 9.33
CA LYS A 220 1.51 -10.35 10.41
C LYS A 220 1.30 -11.78 9.91
N GLU A 221 0.63 -11.97 8.79
CA GLU A 221 0.35 -13.27 8.20
C GLU A 221 1.60 -13.95 7.60
N ALA A 222 2.64 -13.17 7.28
CA ALA A 222 3.95 -13.66 6.90
C ALA A 222 4.85 -14.01 8.11
N GLY A 223 4.40 -13.74 9.34
CA GLY A 223 5.10 -14.04 10.59
C GLY A 223 5.94 -12.89 11.17
N GLY A 224 5.73 -11.66 10.68
CA GLY A 224 6.36 -10.45 11.19
C GLY A 224 5.55 -9.75 12.30
N PHE A 225 6.06 -8.60 12.75
CA PHE A 225 5.48 -7.78 13.82
C PHE A 225 5.19 -6.36 13.29
N ILE A 226 4.12 -5.76 13.83
CA ILE A 226 3.75 -4.35 13.61
C ILE A 226 3.34 -3.75 14.94
#